data_75449b72bea69202bb5f54e66170ff09
#
_entry.id   75449b72bea69202bb5f54e66170ff09
#
_cell.length_a   1.000
_cell.length_b   1.000
_cell.length_c   1.000
_cell.angle_alpha   90.00
_cell.angle_beta   90.00
_cell.angle_gamma   90.00
#
_symmetry.space_group_name_H-M   'P 1'
#
loop_
_entity.id
_entity.type
_entity.pdbx_description
1 polymer ?
#
loop_
_entity_poly.entity_id
_entity_poly.type
_entity_poly.pdbx_seq_one_letter_code
_entity_poly.pdbx_strand_id
1 'polypeptide(L)'
;AMLPEALLMHLRVAHQARYEDGERVAAFYADHGIPAEVEPFFHDVPARMSEAQLIISRSGASSVADISVIGRPSILIPYAVAAGDHQSANARGLAEAGGAIVIPESKLTAEVLSEQILSVMDTEVGARMMAEAALSVSKPEAAEELQKLVEELAQKGK
;
A
#
# COMPACT_ATOMS: atom_id res chain seq x y z
N ALA A 1 2.05 -18.74 6.63
CA ALA A 1 2.25 -20.17 6.48
C ALA A 1 2.58 -20.61 5.04
N MET A 2 2.33 -19.78 4.03
CA MET A 2 2.61 -20.12 2.63
C MET A 2 3.90 -19.48 2.08
N LEU A 3 4.50 -18.57 2.83
CA LEU A 3 5.79 -17.98 2.49
C LEU A 3 6.94 -18.92 2.88
N PRO A 4 8.08 -18.91 2.16
CA PRO A 4 9.27 -19.69 2.51
C PRO A 4 9.78 -19.34 3.90
N GLU A 5 10.30 -20.35 4.60
CA GLU A 5 10.84 -20.18 5.96
C GLU A 5 11.96 -19.13 6.02
N ALA A 6 12.80 -19.07 5.00
CA ALA A 6 13.84 -18.05 4.89
C ALA A 6 13.31 -16.62 4.90
N LEU A 7 12.14 -16.37 4.31
CA LEU A 7 11.47 -15.05 4.36
C LEU A 7 10.80 -14.84 5.72
N LEU A 8 10.12 -15.86 6.24
CA LEU A 8 9.40 -15.77 7.51
C LEU A 8 10.32 -15.41 8.69
N MET A 9 11.56 -15.92 8.70
CA MET A 9 12.56 -15.60 9.75
C MET A 9 12.93 -14.12 9.81
N HIS A 10 12.78 -13.39 8.72
CA HIS A 10 13.13 -11.97 8.62
C HIS A 10 11.91 -11.05 8.56
N LEU A 11 10.71 -11.65 8.51
CA LEU A 11 9.47 -10.90 8.38
C LEU A 11 9.15 -10.16 9.68
N ARG A 12 8.83 -8.87 9.56
CA ARG A 12 8.23 -8.05 10.61
C ARG A 12 6.99 -7.39 10.03
N VAL A 13 5.92 -7.33 10.80
CA VAL A 13 4.62 -6.86 10.29
C VAL A 13 4.08 -5.76 11.19
N ALA A 14 3.65 -4.65 10.58
CA ALA A 14 2.74 -3.70 11.18
C ALA A 14 1.36 -3.89 10.53
N HIS A 15 0.37 -4.33 11.28
CA HIS A 15 -0.94 -4.69 10.76
C HIS A 15 -2.04 -3.88 11.44
N GLN A 16 -2.68 -3.00 10.69
CA GLN A 16 -3.88 -2.32 11.17
C GLN A 16 -5.08 -3.25 11.01
N ALA A 17 -5.57 -3.80 12.12
CA ALA A 17 -6.74 -4.67 12.17
C ALA A 17 -7.89 -3.95 12.88
N ARG A 18 -9.14 -4.26 12.51
CA ARG A 18 -10.29 -3.74 13.25
C ARG A 18 -10.23 -4.25 14.70
N TYR A 19 -10.81 -3.48 15.61
CA TYR A 19 -10.78 -3.79 17.03
C TYR A 19 -11.25 -5.24 17.33
N GLU A 20 -12.32 -5.66 16.69
CA GLU A 20 -12.90 -7.01 16.83
C GLU A 20 -12.02 -8.14 16.25
N ASP A 21 -11.09 -7.82 15.36
CA ASP A 21 -10.19 -8.79 14.72
C ASP A 21 -8.80 -8.82 15.37
N GLY A 22 -8.45 -7.81 16.16
CA GLY A 22 -7.08 -7.56 16.65
C GLY A 22 -6.47 -8.75 17.38
N GLU A 23 -7.17 -9.31 18.37
CA GLU A 23 -6.68 -10.46 19.14
C GLU A 23 -6.46 -11.70 18.27
N ARG A 24 -7.37 -11.99 17.35
CA ARG A 24 -7.27 -13.12 16.43
C ARG A 24 -6.08 -12.97 15.50
N VAL A 25 -5.87 -11.76 14.99
CA VAL A 25 -4.75 -11.45 14.07
C VAL A 25 -3.42 -11.53 14.81
N ALA A 26 -3.32 -10.97 16.02
CA ALA A 26 -2.11 -11.02 16.83
C ALA A 26 -1.74 -12.47 17.20
N ALA A 27 -2.72 -13.27 17.63
CA ALA A 27 -2.53 -14.69 17.94
C ALA A 27 -2.01 -15.47 16.73
N PHE A 28 -2.57 -15.21 15.54
CA PHE A 28 -2.11 -15.85 14.29
C PHE A 28 -0.62 -15.58 14.02
N TYR A 29 -0.16 -14.35 14.16
CA TYR A 29 1.26 -14.04 13.98
C TYR A 29 2.15 -14.68 15.03
N ALA A 30 1.71 -14.68 16.31
CA ALA A 30 2.43 -15.31 17.42
C ALA A 30 2.59 -16.81 17.21
N ASP A 31 1.52 -17.51 16.82
CA ASP A 31 1.52 -18.95 16.56
C ASP A 31 2.46 -19.35 15.41
N HIS A 32 2.77 -18.41 14.51
CA HIS A 32 3.70 -18.62 13.42
C HIS A 32 5.10 -18.04 13.67
N GLY A 33 5.35 -17.53 14.88
CA GLY A 33 6.65 -16.95 15.25
C GLY A 33 7.01 -15.66 14.48
N ILE A 34 6.00 -14.94 13.95
CA ILE A 34 6.19 -13.71 13.18
C ILE A 34 6.06 -12.50 14.11
N PRO A 35 7.11 -11.70 14.31
CA PRO A 35 7.01 -10.44 15.04
C PRO A 35 6.02 -9.50 14.36
N ALA A 36 4.94 -9.16 15.05
CA ALA A 36 3.90 -8.29 14.51
C ALA A 36 3.42 -7.28 15.55
N GLU A 37 3.23 -6.05 15.12
CA GLU A 37 2.50 -5.03 15.83
C GLU A 37 1.11 -4.93 15.21
N VAL A 38 0.09 -5.21 16.01
CA VAL A 38 -1.31 -5.25 15.56
C VAL A 38 -2.10 -4.21 16.32
N GLU A 39 -2.55 -3.17 15.63
CA GLU A 39 -3.27 -2.05 16.24
C GLU A 39 -4.54 -1.73 15.44
N PRO A 40 -5.58 -1.21 16.10
CA PRO A 40 -6.78 -0.75 15.40
C PRO A 40 -6.53 0.52 14.59
N PHE A 41 -5.53 1.29 14.97
CA PHE A 41 -5.14 2.54 14.32
C PHE A 41 -3.68 2.88 14.60
N PHE A 42 -2.92 3.27 13.57
CA PHE A 42 -1.58 3.81 13.69
C PHE A 42 -1.59 5.33 13.48
N HIS A 43 -0.94 6.07 14.37
CA HIS A 43 -0.81 7.52 14.28
C HIS A 43 0.38 7.98 13.41
N ASP A 44 1.26 7.07 13.08
CA ASP A 44 2.55 7.26 12.41
C ASP A 44 2.65 6.53 11.06
N VAL A 45 1.52 6.36 10.37
CA VAL A 45 1.44 5.61 9.10
C VAL A 45 2.50 6.02 8.08
N PRO A 46 2.76 7.32 7.81
CA PRO A 46 3.81 7.70 6.85
C PRO A 46 5.21 7.23 7.25
N ALA A 47 5.55 7.28 8.55
CA ALA A 47 6.83 6.78 9.04
C ALA A 47 6.94 5.27 8.83
N ARG A 48 5.92 4.50 9.20
CA ARG A 48 5.86 3.04 8.99
C ARG A 48 5.96 2.67 7.52
N MET A 49 5.26 3.39 6.64
CA MET A 49 5.36 3.19 5.20
C MET A 49 6.78 3.44 4.70
N SER A 50 7.48 4.46 5.21
CA SER A 50 8.85 4.77 4.80
C SER A 50 9.88 3.73 5.24
N GLU A 51 9.59 2.96 6.28
CA GLU A 51 10.44 1.87 6.78
C GLU A 51 10.11 0.51 6.14
N ALA A 52 8.90 0.38 5.58
CA ALA A 52 8.45 -0.87 4.98
C ALA A 52 9.16 -1.19 3.67
N GLN A 53 9.47 -2.46 3.42
CA GLN A 53 9.94 -2.96 2.13
C GLN A 53 8.78 -3.23 1.16
N LEU A 54 7.59 -3.51 1.69
CA LEU A 54 6.38 -3.77 0.92
C LEU A 54 5.18 -3.25 1.70
N ILE A 55 4.27 -2.57 1.01
CA ILE A 55 3.00 -2.11 1.55
C ILE A 55 1.87 -2.94 0.95
N ILE A 56 1.00 -3.49 1.80
CA ILE A 56 -0.23 -4.16 1.38
C ILE A 56 -1.39 -3.34 1.92
N SER A 57 -2.22 -2.80 1.04
CA SER A 57 -3.27 -1.86 1.46
C SER A 57 -4.50 -1.91 0.55
N ARG A 58 -5.60 -1.36 1.04
CA ARG A 58 -6.68 -0.89 0.19
C ARG A 58 -6.20 0.32 -0.63
N SER A 59 -6.81 0.57 -1.78
CA SER A 59 -6.43 1.66 -2.67
C SER A 59 -7.28 2.92 -2.47
N GLY A 60 -7.42 3.35 -1.21
CA GLY A 60 -7.95 4.69 -0.91
C GLY A 60 -7.06 5.77 -1.51
N ALA A 61 -7.65 6.92 -1.89
CA ALA A 61 -6.91 7.99 -2.56
C ALA A 61 -5.70 8.49 -1.75
N SER A 62 -5.86 8.68 -0.43
CA SER A 62 -4.76 9.08 0.45
C SER A 62 -3.66 8.02 0.53
N SER A 63 -4.03 6.74 0.71
CA SER A 63 -3.05 5.65 0.76
C SER A 63 -2.23 5.54 -0.52
N VAL A 64 -2.87 5.66 -1.69
CA VAL A 64 -2.18 5.63 -2.98
C VAL A 64 -1.26 6.84 -3.15
N ALA A 65 -1.70 8.03 -2.71
CA ALA A 65 -0.88 9.24 -2.73
C ALA A 65 0.34 9.09 -1.82
N ASP A 66 0.17 8.62 -0.58
CA ASP A 66 1.26 8.41 0.37
C ASP A 66 2.27 7.38 -0.16
N ILE A 67 1.79 6.24 -0.69
CA ILE A 67 2.65 5.20 -1.29
C ILE A 67 3.49 5.77 -2.42
N SER A 68 2.89 6.57 -3.31
CA SER A 68 3.62 7.14 -4.44
C SER A 68 4.65 8.19 -4.01
N VAL A 69 4.32 9.06 -3.05
CA VAL A 69 5.24 10.08 -2.55
C VAL A 69 6.41 9.47 -1.76
N ILE A 70 6.13 8.46 -0.94
CA ILE A 70 7.16 7.76 -0.16
C ILE A 70 8.02 6.86 -1.07
N GLY A 71 7.46 6.37 -2.17
CA GLY A 71 8.17 5.53 -3.12
C GLY A 71 8.40 4.11 -2.58
N ARG A 72 7.32 3.35 -2.36
CA ARG A 72 7.43 1.97 -1.88
C ARG A 72 6.69 1.00 -2.80
N PRO A 73 7.23 -0.21 -3.00
CA PRO A 73 6.50 -1.28 -3.66
C PRO A 73 5.20 -1.54 -2.94
N SER A 74 4.13 -1.79 -3.68
CA SER A 74 2.85 -2.05 -3.05
C SER A 74 2.03 -3.15 -3.72
N ILE A 75 1.22 -3.83 -2.91
CA ILE A 75 0.13 -4.70 -3.35
C ILE A 75 -1.16 -4.02 -2.92
N LEU A 76 -1.96 -3.61 -3.89
CA LEU A 76 -3.22 -2.91 -3.67
C LEU A 76 -4.40 -3.85 -3.86
N ILE A 77 -5.30 -3.83 -2.90
CA ILE A 77 -6.51 -4.65 -2.90
C ILE A 77 -7.71 -3.70 -2.86
N PRO A 78 -8.22 -3.27 -4.04
CA PRO A 78 -9.37 -2.39 -4.11
C PRO A 78 -10.57 -2.97 -3.37
N TYR A 79 -11.29 -2.13 -2.62
CA TYR A 79 -12.51 -2.55 -1.92
C TYR A 79 -13.66 -2.69 -2.92
N ALA A 80 -14.15 -3.92 -3.09
CA ALA A 80 -15.12 -4.26 -4.14
C ALA A 80 -16.47 -3.56 -4.02
N VAL A 81 -16.87 -3.12 -2.82
CA VAL A 81 -18.16 -2.46 -2.55
C VAL A 81 -18.02 -0.92 -2.54
N ALA A 82 -16.84 -0.39 -2.91
CA ALA A 82 -16.65 1.05 -3.02
C ALA A 82 -17.57 1.63 -4.11
N ALA A 83 -18.37 2.65 -3.76
CA ALA A 83 -19.28 3.28 -4.68
C ALA A 83 -18.55 3.72 -5.97
N GLY A 84 -19.05 3.30 -7.14
CA GLY A 84 -18.48 3.69 -8.42
C GLY A 84 -17.06 3.18 -8.72
N ASP A 85 -16.61 2.12 -8.04
CA ASP A 85 -15.28 1.49 -8.25
C ASP A 85 -14.10 2.46 -8.11
N HIS A 86 -14.22 3.45 -7.23
CA HIS A 86 -13.20 4.49 -7.03
C HIS A 86 -11.83 3.91 -6.67
N GLN A 87 -11.80 2.83 -5.91
CA GLN A 87 -10.53 2.26 -5.46
C GLN A 87 -9.74 1.61 -6.60
N SER A 88 -10.40 0.96 -7.53
CA SER A 88 -9.73 0.47 -8.76
C SER A 88 -9.21 1.63 -9.61
N ALA A 89 -9.99 2.71 -9.73
CA ALA A 89 -9.54 3.90 -10.44
C ALA A 89 -8.32 4.56 -9.78
N ASN A 90 -8.30 4.67 -8.44
CA ASN A 90 -7.16 5.22 -7.71
C ASN A 90 -5.88 4.39 -7.90
N ALA A 91 -6.00 3.06 -7.92
CA ALA A 91 -4.84 2.17 -8.07
C ALA A 91 -4.21 2.20 -9.46
N ARG A 92 -5.00 2.58 -10.48
CA ARG A 92 -4.63 2.43 -11.90
C ARG A 92 -3.32 3.11 -12.26
N GLY A 93 -3.17 4.39 -11.95
CA GLY A 93 -1.98 5.15 -12.31
C GLY A 93 -0.69 4.57 -11.72
N LEU A 94 -0.75 4.13 -10.45
CA LEU A 94 0.38 3.53 -9.77
C LEU A 94 0.72 2.14 -10.35
N ALA A 95 -0.31 1.35 -10.71
CA ALA A 95 -0.15 0.05 -11.32
C ALA A 95 0.38 0.12 -12.76
N GLU A 96 -0.14 1.04 -13.57
CA GLU A 96 0.32 1.26 -14.97
C GLU A 96 1.78 1.73 -15.02
N ALA A 97 2.22 2.50 -14.02
CA ALA A 97 3.62 2.88 -13.89
C ALA A 97 4.52 1.71 -13.43
N GLY A 98 3.95 0.63 -12.90
CA GLY A 98 4.70 -0.50 -12.34
C GLY A 98 5.05 -0.36 -10.86
N GLY A 99 4.51 0.63 -10.15
CA GLY A 99 4.73 0.86 -8.71
C GLY A 99 3.85 0.02 -7.80
N ALA A 100 2.82 -0.63 -8.33
CA ALA A 100 1.91 -1.48 -7.57
C ALA A 100 1.45 -2.71 -8.35
N ILE A 101 1.19 -3.78 -7.62
CA ILE A 101 0.42 -4.94 -8.09
C ILE A 101 -1.01 -4.78 -7.58
N VAL A 102 -2.00 -4.96 -8.43
CA VAL A 102 -3.41 -4.87 -8.05
C VAL A 102 -4.04 -6.26 -8.01
N ILE A 103 -4.58 -6.66 -6.86
CA ILE A 103 -5.33 -7.90 -6.69
C ILE A 103 -6.80 -7.53 -6.44
N PRO A 104 -7.71 -7.77 -7.38
CA PRO A 104 -9.13 -7.62 -7.12
C PRO A 104 -9.58 -8.50 -5.94
N GLU A 105 -10.44 -7.99 -5.06
CA GLU A 105 -10.88 -8.71 -3.87
C GLU A 105 -11.48 -10.10 -4.18
N SER A 106 -12.15 -10.24 -5.32
CA SER A 106 -12.70 -11.51 -5.81
C SER A 106 -11.64 -12.56 -6.19
N LYS A 107 -10.39 -12.14 -6.38
CA LYS A 107 -9.25 -13.01 -6.68
C LYS A 107 -8.28 -13.15 -5.51
N LEU A 108 -8.57 -12.50 -4.38
CA LEU A 108 -7.70 -12.53 -3.22
C LEU A 108 -7.83 -13.87 -2.51
N THR A 109 -6.78 -14.67 -2.57
CA THR A 109 -6.60 -15.88 -1.77
C THR A 109 -5.23 -15.83 -1.08
N ALA A 110 -5.00 -16.71 -0.10
CA ALA A 110 -3.71 -16.78 0.57
C ALA A 110 -2.58 -17.16 -0.41
N GLU A 111 -2.88 -18.03 -1.38
CA GLU A 111 -1.96 -18.46 -2.44
C GLU A 111 -1.58 -17.27 -3.33
N VAL A 112 -2.57 -16.59 -3.89
CA VAL A 112 -2.33 -15.42 -4.77
C VAL A 112 -1.56 -14.34 -4.05
N LEU A 113 -1.93 -14.03 -2.79
CA LEU A 113 -1.22 -13.02 -2.03
C LEU A 113 0.23 -13.43 -1.75
N SER A 114 0.47 -14.68 -1.37
CA SER A 114 1.83 -15.18 -1.12
C SER A 114 2.70 -15.15 -2.36
N GLU A 115 2.16 -15.54 -3.53
CA GLU A 115 2.87 -15.46 -4.81
C GLU A 115 3.26 -14.01 -5.15
N GLN A 116 2.35 -13.05 -4.94
CA GLN A 116 2.65 -11.64 -5.20
C GLN A 116 3.66 -11.06 -4.20
N ILE A 117 3.58 -11.43 -2.91
CA ILE A 117 4.61 -11.05 -1.94
C ILE A 117 5.98 -11.56 -2.37
N LEU A 118 6.07 -12.84 -2.76
CA LEU A 118 7.31 -13.43 -3.24
C LEU A 118 7.83 -12.72 -4.49
N SER A 119 6.99 -12.43 -5.46
CA SER A 119 7.40 -11.76 -6.69
C SER A 119 8.04 -10.39 -6.45
N VAL A 120 7.56 -9.66 -5.42
CA VAL A 120 8.13 -8.36 -5.03
C VAL A 120 9.41 -8.53 -4.20
N MET A 121 9.44 -9.51 -3.29
CA MET A 121 10.53 -9.68 -2.33
C MET A 121 11.68 -10.56 -2.83
N ASP A 122 11.51 -11.23 -3.98
CA ASP A 122 12.49 -12.18 -4.53
C ASP A 122 13.81 -11.50 -4.94
N THR A 123 13.73 -10.26 -5.42
CA THR A 123 14.93 -9.53 -5.84
C THR A 123 14.91 -8.07 -5.36
N GLU A 124 16.05 -7.61 -4.83
CA GLU A 124 16.25 -6.20 -4.48
C GLU A 124 16.05 -5.28 -5.69
N VAL A 125 16.47 -5.72 -6.86
CA VAL A 125 16.32 -4.94 -8.12
C VAL A 125 14.86 -4.75 -8.46
N GLY A 126 14.04 -5.79 -8.38
CA GLY A 126 12.60 -5.71 -8.67
C GLY A 126 11.87 -4.76 -7.70
N ALA A 127 12.13 -4.90 -6.40
CA ALA A 127 11.56 -4.03 -5.39
C ALA A 127 11.97 -2.56 -5.60
N ARG A 128 13.23 -2.30 -5.94
CA ARG A 128 13.73 -0.95 -6.24
C ARG A 128 13.08 -0.36 -7.48
N MET A 129 12.94 -1.13 -8.55
CA MET A 129 12.25 -0.66 -9.77
C MET A 129 10.79 -0.29 -9.49
N MET A 130 10.09 -1.07 -8.68
CA MET A 130 8.73 -0.73 -8.25
C MET A 130 8.69 0.56 -7.41
N ALA A 131 9.64 0.75 -6.52
CA ALA A 131 9.76 1.96 -5.71
C ALA A 131 10.01 3.21 -6.56
N GLU A 132 10.94 3.12 -7.53
CA GLU A 132 11.23 4.19 -8.50
C GLU A 132 10.02 4.50 -9.38
N ALA A 133 9.30 3.47 -9.82
CA ALA A 133 8.06 3.60 -10.57
C ALA A 133 6.95 4.30 -9.76
N ALA A 134 6.83 3.99 -8.46
CA ALA A 134 5.91 4.68 -7.57
C ALA A 134 6.24 6.17 -7.44
N LEU A 135 7.51 6.50 -7.25
CA LEU A 135 7.98 7.90 -7.20
C LEU A 135 7.71 8.66 -8.50
N SER A 136 7.81 8.00 -9.65
CA SER A 136 7.65 8.65 -10.96
C SER A 136 6.25 9.22 -11.21
N VAL A 137 5.24 8.71 -10.52
CA VAL A 137 3.84 9.19 -10.61
C VAL A 137 3.43 10.04 -9.41
N SER A 138 4.35 10.29 -8.49
CA SER A 138 4.09 11.11 -7.31
C SER A 138 3.86 12.57 -7.66
N LYS A 139 3.04 13.24 -6.86
CA LYS A 139 2.79 14.69 -6.97
C LYS A 139 2.92 15.35 -5.59
N PRO A 140 4.14 15.49 -5.07
CA PRO A 140 4.36 16.09 -3.75
C PRO A 140 3.89 17.55 -3.67
N GLU A 141 3.94 18.28 -4.79
CA GLU A 141 3.54 19.69 -4.88
C GLU A 141 2.04 19.90 -5.23
N ALA A 142 1.21 18.84 -5.19
CA ALA A 142 -0.18 18.90 -5.63
C ALA A 142 -1.01 19.98 -4.88
N ALA A 143 -0.76 20.19 -3.60
CA ALA A 143 -1.44 21.20 -2.81
C ALA A 143 -1.09 22.64 -3.27
N GLU A 144 0.18 22.88 -3.56
CA GLU A 144 0.66 24.19 -4.04
C GLU A 144 0.17 24.47 -5.48
N GLU A 145 0.16 23.44 -6.32
CA GLU A 145 -0.39 23.53 -7.68
C GLU A 145 -1.89 23.87 -7.66
N LEU A 146 -2.64 23.22 -6.78
CA LEU A 146 -4.05 23.50 -6.59
C LEU A 146 -4.29 24.93 -6.08
N GLN A 147 -3.50 25.40 -5.11
CA GLN A 147 -3.58 26.75 -4.61
C GLN A 147 -3.36 27.77 -5.74
N LYS A 148 -2.31 27.62 -6.54
CA LYS A 148 -2.01 28.49 -7.69
C LYS A 148 -3.17 28.54 -8.67
N LEU A 149 -3.75 27.36 -9.00
CA LEU A 149 -4.87 27.28 -9.91
C LEU A 149 -6.12 28.04 -9.38
N VAL A 150 -6.42 27.90 -8.09
CA VAL A 150 -7.53 28.61 -7.44
C VAL A 150 -7.31 30.14 -7.49
N GLU A 151 -6.10 30.59 -7.18
CA GLU A 151 -5.72 32.01 -7.24
C GLU A 151 -5.86 32.59 -8.66
N GLU A 152 -5.40 31.85 -9.68
CA GLU A 152 -5.54 32.25 -11.09
C GLU A 152 -7.01 32.36 -11.52
N LEU A 153 -7.85 31.40 -11.13
CA LEU A 153 -9.28 31.43 -11.45
C LEU A 153 -10.00 32.59 -10.76
N ALA A 154 -9.64 32.89 -9.51
CA ALA A 154 -10.20 34.02 -8.76
C ALA A 154 -9.82 35.37 -9.38
N GLN A 155 -8.66 35.49 -10.03
CA GLN A 155 -8.24 36.71 -10.73
C GLN A 155 -8.95 36.88 -12.07
N LYS A 156 -9.25 35.77 -12.78
CA LYS A 156 -9.93 35.80 -14.09
C LYS A 156 -11.45 36.06 -13.96
N GLY A 157 -12.02 35.86 -12.79
CA GLY A 157 -13.44 36.08 -12.51
C GLY A 157 -13.79 37.51 -12.06
N LYS A 158 -12.83 38.41 -12.01
CA LYS A 158 -13.00 39.86 -11.80
C LYS A 158 -12.92 40.62 -13.11
#